data_72409251ad150a967ff9b8b8f43d376b
#
_entry.id   72409251ad150a967ff9b8b8f43d376b
#
_cell.length_a   1.000
_cell.length_b   1.000
_cell.length_c   1.000
_cell.angle_alpha   90.00
_cell.angle_beta   90.00
_cell.angle_gamma   90.00
#
_symmetry.space_group_name_H-M   'P 1'
#
loop_
_entity.id
_entity.type
_entity.pdbx_description
1 polymer ?
#
loop_
_entity_poly.entity_id
_entity_poly.type
_entity_poly.pdbx_seq_one_letter_code
_entity_poly.pdbx_strand_id
1 'polypeptide(L)'
;MKIIPPKISPKLMNKDFSTIFHEEDPILEMCQISGDEYTDSFLDRPRFYNTEFDHCHFTNSDFSQIEMVDVRFKNCDLANVDMTKAAIHRTEFINCKLLGTAFPEATIKNVSFKDSLLNLASLGDAKIENVQFVHCLLENADFYHCKFKGVSFDQCELNEATFHQTSLKGVDLSTSKFETLSISIEEVKGCQVSTYQALQFSSLLGLIIKE
;
A
#
# COMPACT_ATOMS: atom_id res chain seq x y z
N MET A 1 -5.88 6.65 15.21
CA MET A 1 -6.49 5.58 14.37
C MET A 1 -6.18 4.22 14.96
N LYS A 2 -7.08 3.21 14.89
CA LYS A 2 -6.79 1.85 15.37
C LYS A 2 -6.90 0.88 14.18
N ILE A 3 -5.76 0.35 13.75
CA ILE A 3 -5.70 -0.71 12.73
C ILE A 3 -5.86 -2.06 13.41
N ILE A 4 -6.63 -2.94 12.81
CA ILE A 4 -6.77 -4.31 13.27
C ILE A 4 -5.68 -5.13 12.56
N PRO A 5 -4.65 -5.62 13.27
CA PRO A 5 -3.57 -6.40 12.66
C PRO A 5 -4.07 -7.75 12.16
N PRO A 6 -3.29 -8.42 11.29
CA PRO A 6 -3.59 -9.78 10.85
C PRO A 6 -3.63 -10.75 12.02
N LYS A 7 -4.59 -11.66 11.98
CA LYS A 7 -4.77 -12.73 12.97
C LYS A 7 -4.05 -13.99 12.49
N ILE A 8 -2.72 -13.93 12.46
CA ILE A 8 -1.89 -15.05 12.02
C ILE A 8 -1.89 -16.15 13.09
N SER A 9 -2.15 -17.39 12.66
CA SER A 9 -2.09 -18.57 13.52
C SER A 9 -0.66 -18.79 14.04
N PRO A 10 -0.46 -19.15 15.32
CA PRO A 10 0.86 -19.52 15.82
C PRO A 10 1.34 -20.88 15.27
N LYS A 11 0.51 -21.61 14.55
CA LYS A 11 0.81 -22.93 13.96
C LYS A 11 0.54 -22.88 12.46
N LEU A 12 1.46 -22.27 11.71
CA LEU A 12 1.44 -22.32 10.26
C LEU A 12 2.20 -23.56 9.76
N MET A 13 1.72 -24.14 8.67
CA MET A 13 2.44 -25.21 7.96
C MET A 13 3.42 -24.59 6.98
N ASN A 14 4.66 -25.08 6.97
CA ASN A 14 5.59 -24.71 5.91
C ASN A 14 5.10 -25.31 4.59
N LYS A 15 4.92 -24.49 3.59
CA LYS A 15 4.55 -24.88 2.22
C LYS A 15 5.49 -24.20 1.24
N ASP A 16 5.58 -24.79 0.07
CA ASP A 16 6.16 -24.23 -1.13
C ASP A 16 5.08 -23.45 -1.87
N PHE A 17 5.39 -22.26 -2.42
CA PHE A 17 4.40 -21.48 -3.16
C PHE A 17 3.84 -22.21 -4.36
N SER A 18 4.65 -23.08 -4.98
CA SER A 18 4.24 -23.91 -6.13
C SER A 18 3.02 -24.79 -5.84
N THR A 19 2.71 -25.06 -4.58
CA THR A 19 1.51 -25.85 -4.22
C THR A 19 0.21 -25.22 -4.69
N ILE A 20 0.18 -23.89 -4.86
CA ILE A 20 -1.02 -23.17 -5.33
C ILE A 20 -1.47 -23.57 -6.74
N PHE A 21 -0.57 -24.10 -7.58
CA PHE A 21 -0.84 -24.52 -8.95
C PHE A 21 -1.40 -25.93 -9.08
N HIS A 22 -1.39 -26.69 -7.99
CA HIS A 22 -1.86 -28.07 -7.96
C HIS A 22 -3.32 -28.21 -7.48
N GLU A 23 -3.90 -27.11 -7.02
CA GLU A 23 -5.27 -27.05 -6.55
C GLU A 23 -6.20 -26.56 -7.69
N GLU A 24 -7.47 -26.98 -7.70
CA GLU A 24 -8.48 -26.45 -8.65
C GLU A 24 -8.70 -24.95 -8.47
N ASP A 25 -8.61 -24.48 -7.21
CA ASP A 25 -8.68 -23.09 -6.81
C ASP A 25 -7.32 -22.62 -6.28
N PRO A 26 -6.79 -21.45 -6.71
CA PRO A 26 -5.50 -20.95 -6.25
C PRO A 26 -5.59 -20.37 -4.81
N ILE A 27 -5.64 -21.26 -3.83
CA ILE A 27 -5.79 -20.90 -2.41
C ILE A 27 -4.55 -21.29 -1.61
N LEU A 28 -4.01 -20.33 -0.84
CA LEU A 28 -3.05 -20.58 0.22
C LEU A 28 -3.71 -20.27 1.57
N GLU A 29 -3.75 -21.25 2.45
CA GLU A 29 -4.36 -21.10 3.76
C GLU A 29 -3.52 -21.74 4.85
N MET A 30 -3.45 -21.05 6.01
CA MET A 30 -2.75 -21.50 7.24
C MET A 30 -1.33 -21.98 6.98
N CYS A 31 -0.57 -21.25 6.16
CA CYS A 31 0.78 -21.65 5.79
C CYS A 31 1.79 -20.51 5.91
N GLN A 32 3.05 -20.92 6.00
CA GLN A 32 4.20 -20.04 5.88
C GLN A 32 5.02 -20.47 4.68
N ILE A 33 5.45 -19.49 3.90
CA ILE A 33 6.26 -19.66 2.69
C ILE A 33 7.50 -18.79 2.84
N SER A 34 8.67 -19.35 2.60
CA SER A 34 9.93 -18.64 2.82
C SER A 34 10.94 -18.88 1.72
N GLY A 35 11.49 -17.80 1.18
CA GLY A 35 12.57 -17.82 0.20
C GLY A 35 12.16 -18.27 -1.20
N ASP A 36 10.87 -18.36 -1.49
CA ASP A 36 10.38 -18.78 -2.80
C ASP A 36 10.47 -17.66 -3.81
N GLU A 37 10.80 -18.01 -5.04
CA GLU A 37 10.85 -17.11 -6.19
C GLU A 37 9.74 -17.49 -7.18
N TYR A 38 8.87 -16.50 -7.43
CA TYR A 38 7.72 -16.66 -8.30
C TYR A 38 7.50 -15.37 -9.09
N THR A 39 8.32 -15.20 -10.11
CA THR A 39 8.36 -13.99 -10.94
C THR A 39 7.69 -14.22 -12.29
N ASP A 40 7.24 -13.12 -12.93
CA ASP A 40 6.64 -13.13 -14.26
C ASP A 40 5.47 -14.13 -14.40
N SER A 41 4.70 -14.31 -13.32
CA SER A 41 3.72 -15.37 -13.17
C SER A 41 2.29 -14.81 -13.13
N PHE A 42 1.34 -15.62 -13.56
CA PHE A 42 -0.09 -15.31 -13.55
C PHE A 42 -0.83 -16.29 -12.65
N LEU A 43 -1.70 -15.76 -11.79
CA LEU A 43 -2.65 -16.51 -10.99
C LEU A 43 -4.04 -15.93 -11.15
N ASP A 44 -5.00 -16.70 -11.63
CA ASP A 44 -6.39 -16.27 -11.76
C ASP A 44 -7.06 -16.18 -10.39
N ARG A 45 -7.29 -14.96 -9.90
CA ARG A 45 -7.97 -14.64 -8.63
C ARG A 45 -7.43 -15.41 -7.42
N PRO A 46 -6.14 -15.31 -7.11
CA PRO A 46 -5.58 -16.05 -5.98
C PRO A 46 -6.19 -15.59 -4.65
N ARG A 47 -6.25 -16.52 -3.70
CA ARG A 47 -6.78 -16.25 -2.35
C ARG A 47 -5.77 -16.67 -1.30
N PHE A 48 -5.37 -15.71 -0.45
CA PHE A 48 -4.44 -15.96 0.65
C PHE A 48 -5.12 -15.69 1.99
N TYR A 49 -5.19 -16.71 2.82
CA TYR A 49 -5.84 -16.62 4.12
C TYR A 49 -4.89 -17.10 5.22
N ASN A 50 -4.74 -16.29 6.27
CA ASN A 50 -3.94 -16.66 7.44
C ASN A 50 -2.54 -17.20 7.02
N THR A 51 -1.83 -16.44 6.19
CA THR A 51 -0.59 -16.85 5.54
C THR A 51 0.52 -15.83 5.81
N GLU A 52 1.73 -16.33 6.01
CA GLU A 52 2.94 -15.50 6.14
C GLU A 52 3.92 -15.83 5.01
N PHE A 53 4.42 -14.75 4.35
CA PHE A 53 5.48 -14.82 3.34
C PHE A 53 6.72 -14.14 3.91
N ASP A 54 7.87 -14.79 3.83
CA ASP A 54 9.15 -14.23 4.27
C ASP A 54 10.24 -14.45 3.22
N HIS A 55 10.93 -13.35 2.82
CA HIS A 55 11.97 -13.38 1.77
C HIS A 55 11.52 -13.98 0.43
N CYS A 56 10.25 -13.79 0.05
CA CYS A 56 9.72 -14.27 -1.23
C CYS A 56 9.82 -13.19 -2.33
N HIS A 57 9.94 -13.64 -3.58
CA HIS A 57 10.03 -12.78 -4.76
C HIS A 57 8.86 -13.04 -5.71
N PHE A 58 8.04 -12.01 -5.97
CA PHE A 58 6.86 -12.07 -6.83
C PHE A 58 6.90 -11.04 -7.97
N THR A 59 8.08 -10.54 -8.29
CA THR A 59 8.29 -9.45 -9.23
C THR A 59 7.59 -9.70 -10.58
N ASN A 60 6.92 -8.66 -11.12
CA ASN A 60 6.20 -8.65 -12.39
C ASN A 60 5.05 -9.68 -12.49
N SER A 61 4.53 -10.19 -11.39
CA SER A 61 3.44 -11.17 -11.42
C SER A 61 2.07 -10.51 -11.44
N ASP A 62 1.12 -11.18 -12.07
CA ASP A 62 -0.29 -10.76 -12.11
C ASP A 62 -1.08 -11.53 -11.02
N PHE A 63 -1.47 -10.78 -9.99
CA PHE A 63 -2.34 -11.20 -8.90
C PHE A 63 -3.63 -10.37 -8.91
N SER A 64 -4.08 -9.97 -10.08
CA SER A 64 -5.32 -9.21 -10.23
C SER A 64 -6.50 -9.92 -9.58
N GLN A 65 -7.38 -9.14 -8.94
CA GLN A 65 -8.52 -9.62 -8.18
C GLN A 65 -8.15 -10.55 -7.00
N ILE A 66 -6.91 -10.51 -6.52
CA ILE A 66 -6.50 -11.27 -5.33
C ILE A 66 -7.36 -10.93 -4.11
N GLU A 67 -7.65 -11.95 -3.31
CA GLU A 67 -8.23 -11.79 -1.98
C GLU A 67 -7.21 -12.15 -0.91
N MET A 68 -6.94 -11.21 0.00
CA MET A 68 -6.03 -11.40 1.14
C MET A 68 -6.75 -11.11 2.46
N VAL A 69 -6.75 -12.06 3.37
CA VAL A 69 -7.29 -11.89 4.72
C VAL A 69 -6.36 -12.52 5.75
N ASP A 70 -5.92 -11.69 6.71
CA ASP A 70 -4.96 -12.12 7.72
C ASP A 70 -3.64 -12.61 7.11
N VAL A 71 -3.01 -11.73 6.30
CA VAL A 71 -1.76 -12.05 5.59
C VAL A 71 -0.62 -11.15 6.06
N ARG A 72 0.59 -11.67 6.05
CA ARG A 72 1.80 -10.90 6.33
C ARG A 72 2.88 -11.19 5.30
N PHE A 73 3.42 -10.13 4.72
CA PHE A 73 4.63 -10.17 3.90
C PHE A 73 5.77 -9.53 4.68
N LYS A 74 6.89 -10.22 4.79
CA LYS A 74 8.12 -9.73 5.38
C LYS A 74 9.28 -9.89 4.41
N ASN A 75 10.08 -8.84 4.25
CA ASN A 75 11.28 -8.87 3.42
C ASN A 75 11.04 -9.36 1.97
N CYS A 76 9.82 -9.15 1.45
CA CYS A 76 9.45 -9.67 0.13
C CYS A 76 9.64 -8.62 -0.97
N ASP A 77 9.95 -9.09 -2.18
CA ASP A 77 9.95 -8.27 -3.39
C ASP A 77 8.66 -8.50 -4.18
N LEU A 78 7.82 -7.45 -4.23
CA LEU A 78 6.54 -7.39 -4.95
C LEU A 78 6.59 -6.32 -6.05
N ALA A 79 7.78 -5.95 -6.54
CA ALA A 79 7.90 -4.91 -7.54
C ALA A 79 7.13 -5.26 -8.82
N ASN A 80 6.38 -4.28 -9.34
CA ASN A 80 5.55 -4.38 -10.54
C ASN A 80 4.48 -5.49 -10.46
N VAL A 81 4.09 -5.94 -9.27
CA VAL A 81 2.96 -6.88 -9.14
C VAL A 81 1.66 -6.16 -9.45
N ASP A 82 0.82 -6.79 -10.29
CA ASP A 82 -0.54 -6.30 -10.54
C ASP A 82 -1.51 -6.87 -9.48
N MET A 83 -2.09 -5.99 -8.67
CA MET A 83 -3.15 -6.28 -7.71
C MET A 83 -4.41 -5.46 -8.02
N THR A 84 -4.68 -5.23 -9.31
CA THR A 84 -5.89 -4.54 -9.78
C THR A 84 -7.14 -5.21 -9.21
N LYS A 85 -8.06 -4.41 -8.65
CA LYS A 85 -9.31 -4.88 -8.02
C LYS A 85 -9.11 -5.84 -6.85
N ALA A 86 -7.95 -5.82 -6.20
CA ALA A 86 -7.66 -6.64 -5.03
C ALA A 86 -8.61 -6.34 -3.85
N ALA A 87 -8.91 -7.36 -3.07
CA ALA A 87 -9.58 -7.24 -1.77
C ALA A 87 -8.59 -7.59 -0.66
N ILE A 88 -8.02 -6.56 -0.01
CA ILE A 88 -6.96 -6.72 0.97
C ILE A 88 -7.47 -6.33 2.36
N HIS A 89 -7.51 -7.28 3.26
CA HIS A 89 -8.02 -7.07 4.61
C HIS A 89 -7.10 -7.64 5.69
N ARG A 90 -6.80 -6.84 6.72
CA ARG A 90 -5.90 -7.21 7.82
C ARG A 90 -4.59 -7.80 7.31
N THR A 91 -3.87 -6.99 6.54
CA THR A 91 -2.60 -7.41 5.93
C THR A 91 -1.48 -6.47 6.38
N GLU A 92 -0.29 -7.02 6.55
CA GLU A 92 0.93 -6.27 6.85
C GLU A 92 1.98 -6.51 5.76
N PHE A 93 2.58 -5.41 5.30
CA PHE A 93 3.77 -5.40 4.45
C PHE A 93 4.91 -4.77 5.27
N ILE A 94 5.91 -5.56 5.62
CA ILE A 94 7.03 -5.14 6.49
C ILE A 94 8.34 -5.32 5.74
N ASN A 95 9.09 -4.24 5.58
CA ASN A 95 10.36 -4.23 4.85
C ASN A 95 10.22 -4.85 3.44
N CYS A 96 9.14 -4.48 2.74
CA CYS A 96 8.85 -5.00 1.41
C CYS A 96 9.18 -3.98 0.33
N LYS A 97 9.53 -4.49 -0.86
CA LYS A 97 9.70 -3.70 -2.06
C LYS A 97 8.44 -3.84 -2.92
N LEU A 98 7.66 -2.75 -2.99
CA LEU A 98 6.43 -2.63 -3.78
C LEU A 98 6.61 -1.53 -4.87
N LEU A 99 7.80 -1.40 -5.42
CA LEU A 99 8.10 -0.43 -6.48
C LEU A 99 7.21 -0.69 -7.70
N GLY A 100 6.42 0.30 -8.11
CA GLY A 100 5.53 0.18 -9.27
C GLY A 100 4.39 -0.83 -9.12
N THR A 101 4.14 -1.35 -7.90
CA THR A 101 3.00 -2.26 -7.64
C THR A 101 1.68 -1.55 -7.93
N ALA A 102 0.78 -2.23 -8.63
CA ALA A 102 -0.51 -1.67 -9.03
C ALA A 102 -1.66 -2.18 -8.15
N PHE A 103 -2.43 -1.25 -7.57
CA PHE A 103 -3.63 -1.50 -6.76
C PHE A 103 -4.87 -0.74 -7.28
N PRO A 104 -5.03 -0.44 -8.57
CA PRO A 104 -6.17 0.35 -9.02
C PRO A 104 -7.48 -0.37 -8.70
N GLU A 105 -8.51 0.41 -8.34
CA GLU A 105 -9.84 -0.08 -7.96
C GLU A 105 -9.84 -1.06 -6.76
N ALA A 106 -8.73 -1.21 -6.03
CA ALA A 106 -8.64 -2.12 -4.89
C ALA A 106 -9.47 -1.66 -3.69
N THR A 107 -9.87 -2.61 -2.86
CA THR A 107 -10.45 -2.36 -1.54
C THR A 107 -9.42 -2.77 -0.48
N ILE A 108 -8.83 -1.79 0.20
CA ILE A 108 -7.73 -1.97 1.15
C ILE A 108 -8.23 -1.56 2.53
N LYS A 109 -8.31 -2.51 3.47
CA LYS A 109 -8.87 -2.27 4.80
C LYS A 109 -8.07 -2.90 5.93
N ASN A 110 -7.76 -2.12 6.98
CA ASN A 110 -6.92 -2.53 8.10
C ASN A 110 -5.56 -3.06 7.63
N VAL A 111 -4.85 -2.28 6.83
CA VAL A 111 -3.56 -2.65 6.25
C VAL A 111 -2.46 -1.73 6.79
N SER A 112 -1.30 -2.29 7.02
CA SER A 112 -0.09 -1.57 7.41
C SER A 112 1.03 -1.81 6.40
N PHE A 113 1.57 -0.71 5.88
CA PHE A 113 2.84 -0.72 5.15
C PHE A 113 3.88 -0.11 6.09
N LYS A 114 4.94 -0.85 6.36
CA LYS A 114 5.98 -0.43 7.29
C LYS A 114 7.38 -0.67 6.71
N ASP A 115 8.23 0.35 6.82
CA ASP A 115 9.63 0.30 6.37
C ASP A 115 9.75 -0.20 4.90
N SER A 116 8.80 0.21 4.03
CA SER A 116 8.62 -0.38 2.69
C SER A 116 8.75 0.65 1.56
N LEU A 117 9.12 0.18 0.37
CA LEU A 117 9.34 0.99 -0.82
C LEU A 117 8.12 0.90 -1.75
N LEU A 118 7.32 1.96 -1.83
CA LEU A 118 6.13 2.07 -2.68
C LEU A 118 6.25 3.16 -3.75
N ASN A 119 7.49 3.54 -4.11
CA ASN A 119 7.70 4.51 -5.18
C ASN A 119 7.01 4.04 -6.46
N LEU A 120 6.35 4.95 -7.19
CA LEU A 120 5.60 4.66 -8.40
C LEU A 120 4.41 3.68 -8.21
N ALA A 121 4.04 3.34 -6.98
CA ALA A 121 2.86 2.50 -6.75
C ALA A 121 1.59 3.23 -7.19
N SER A 122 0.67 2.51 -7.86
CA SER A 122 -0.60 3.07 -8.32
C SER A 122 -1.76 2.55 -7.49
N LEU A 123 -2.52 3.47 -6.87
CA LEU A 123 -3.68 3.14 -6.06
C LEU A 123 -4.97 3.81 -6.61
N GLY A 124 -4.96 4.28 -7.85
CA GLY A 124 -6.08 5.03 -8.43
C GLY A 124 -7.44 4.34 -8.25
N ASP A 125 -8.48 5.13 -7.95
CA ASP A 125 -9.85 4.65 -7.70
C ASP A 125 -10.02 3.68 -6.50
N ALA A 126 -8.98 3.48 -5.67
CA ALA A 126 -9.03 2.56 -4.54
C ALA A 126 -9.89 3.08 -3.37
N LYS A 127 -10.48 2.13 -2.63
CA LYS A 127 -11.12 2.38 -1.33
C LYS A 127 -10.16 2.00 -0.23
N ILE A 128 -9.68 2.99 0.52
CA ILE A 128 -8.62 2.84 1.52
C ILE A 128 -9.17 3.19 2.90
N GLU A 129 -9.41 2.16 3.74
CA GLU A 129 -10.02 2.32 5.07
C GLU A 129 -9.11 1.75 6.17
N ASN A 130 -8.77 2.56 7.17
CA ASN A 130 -7.89 2.22 8.28
C ASN A 130 -6.55 1.65 7.78
N VAL A 131 -5.81 2.46 7.01
CA VAL A 131 -4.51 2.10 6.45
C VAL A 131 -3.44 3.05 6.97
N GLN A 132 -2.30 2.50 7.31
CA GLN A 132 -1.13 3.28 7.72
C GLN A 132 0.08 2.99 6.83
N PHE A 133 0.76 4.06 6.49
CA PHE A 133 2.10 4.03 5.90
C PHE A 133 3.06 4.58 6.97
N VAL A 134 4.06 3.79 7.35
CA VAL A 134 5.04 4.14 8.39
C VAL A 134 6.44 3.95 7.84
N HIS A 135 7.24 5.01 7.82
CA HIS A 135 8.61 5.02 7.27
C HIS A 135 8.67 4.49 5.83
N CYS A 136 7.68 4.83 5.01
CA CYS A 136 7.61 4.36 3.62
C CYS A 136 8.15 5.39 2.63
N LEU A 137 8.75 4.91 1.54
CA LEU A 137 9.06 5.72 0.37
C LEU A 137 7.89 5.63 -0.61
N LEU A 138 7.27 6.77 -0.93
CA LEU A 138 6.06 6.89 -1.74
C LEU A 138 6.24 7.95 -2.85
N GLU A 139 7.47 8.17 -3.27
CA GLU A 139 7.75 9.14 -4.35
C GLU A 139 7.04 8.73 -5.63
N ASN A 140 6.38 9.70 -6.28
CA ASN A 140 5.57 9.48 -7.47
C ASN A 140 4.44 8.43 -7.30
N ALA A 141 4.02 8.13 -6.06
CA ALA A 141 2.88 7.25 -5.83
C ALA A 141 1.58 7.94 -6.26
N ASP A 142 0.68 7.18 -6.89
CA ASP A 142 -0.56 7.70 -7.42
C ASP A 142 -1.76 7.30 -6.55
N PHE A 143 -2.36 8.30 -5.89
CA PHE A 143 -3.60 8.20 -5.12
C PHE A 143 -4.75 8.95 -5.81
N TYR A 144 -4.80 8.94 -7.13
CA TYR A 144 -5.86 9.60 -7.88
C TYR A 144 -7.24 9.02 -7.53
N HIS A 145 -8.23 9.90 -7.25
CA HIS A 145 -9.64 9.56 -7.00
C HIS A 145 -9.85 8.46 -5.94
N CYS A 146 -8.96 8.37 -4.96
CA CYS A 146 -9.09 7.44 -3.83
C CYS A 146 -10.16 7.89 -2.84
N LYS A 147 -10.77 6.92 -2.16
CA LYS A 147 -11.69 7.17 -1.04
C LYS A 147 -10.97 6.84 0.28
N PHE A 148 -10.44 7.87 0.93
CA PHE A 148 -9.74 7.76 2.21
C PHE A 148 -10.70 7.79 3.39
N LYS A 149 -10.50 6.85 4.33
CA LYS A 149 -11.13 6.85 5.64
C LYS A 149 -10.17 6.29 6.68
N GLY A 150 -9.67 7.13 7.60
CA GLY A 150 -8.66 6.71 8.57
C GLY A 150 -7.37 6.24 7.88
N VAL A 151 -6.75 7.12 7.11
CA VAL A 151 -5.44 6.91 6.47
C VAL A 151 -4.42 7.78 7.18
N SER A 152 -3.21 7.27 7.37
CA SER A 152 -2.09 8.03 7.94
C SER A 152 -0.79 7.77 7.21
N PHE A 153 0.03 8.82 7.14
CA PHE A 153 1.38 8.79 6.63
C PHE A 153 2.30 9.26 7.75
N ASP A 154 3.05 8.35 8.34
CA ASP A 154 3.98 8.66 9.42
C ASP A 154 5.43 8.51 8.95
N GLN A 155 6.18 9.63 8.97
CA GLN A 155 7.58 9.71 8.56
C GLN A 155 7.82 9.12 7.15
N CYS A 156 6.91 9.43 6.20
CA CYS A 156 7.01 8.98 4.81
C CYS A 156 7.69 10.04 3.92
N GLU A 157 8.30 9.59 2.82
CA GLU A 157 8.75 10.44 1.72
C GLU A 157 7.67 10.43 0.62
N LEU A 158 7.04 11.59 0.34
CA LEU A 158 5.87 11.70 -0.53
C LEU A 158 6.13 12.58 -1.76
N ASN A 159 7.40 12.87 -2.07
CA ASN A 159 7.69 13.79 -3.16
C ASN A 159 7.02 13.38 -4.46
N GLU A 160 6.40 14.35 -5.17
CA GLU A 160 5.68 14.14 -6.43
C GLU A 160 4.48 13.15 -6.35
N ALA A 161 4.06 12.74 -5.14
CA ALA A 161 2.86 11.93 -5.00
C ALA A 161 1.62 12.68 -5.46
N THR A 162 0.69 11.98 -6.12
CA THR A 162 -0.55 12.53 -6.66
C THR A 162 -1.73 12.23 -5.74
N PHE A 163 -2.49 13.31 -5.38
CA PHE A 163 -3.72 13.21 -4.59
C PHE A 163 -4.91 13.89 -5.29
N HIS A 164 -4.85 14.08 -6.62
CA HIS A 164 -5.97 14.68 -7.35
C HIS A 164 -7.26 13.90 -7.15
N GLN A 165 -8.35 14.62 -6.87
CA GLN A 165 -9.67 14.07 -6.53
C GLN A 165 -9.69 13.18 -5.28
N THR A 166 -8.67 13.27 -4.40
CA THR A 166 -8.58 12.54 -3.13
C THR A 166 -8.51 13.50 -1.96
N SER A 167 -9.56 13.52 -1.15
CA SER A 167 -9.62 14.41 0.01
C SER A 167 -8.67 13.98 1.12
N LEU A 168 -7.77 14.89 1.53
CA LEU A 168 -6.87 14.72 2.67
C LEU A 168 -7.48 15.19 3.99
N LYS A 169 -8.80 15.39 4.07
CA LYS A 169 -9.47 15.83 5.29
C LYS A 169 -9.22 14.88 6.46
N GLY A 170 -8.57 15.38 7.52
CA GLY A 170 -8.21 14.60 8.71
C GLY A 170 -6.96 13.75 8.57
N VAL A 171 -6.28 13.79 7.44
CA VAL A 171 -4.95 13.18 7.26
C VAL A 171 -3.90 14.11 7.87
N ASP A 172 -2.94 13.54 8.60
CA ASP A 172 -1.79 14.24 9.15
C ASP A 172 -0.55 13.93 8.29
N LEU A 173 -0.01 14.96 7.65
CA LEU A 173 1.23 14.90 6.86
C LEU A 173 2.42 15.52 7.60
N SER A 174 2.21 16.06 8.82
CA SER A 174 3.20 16.92 9.51
C SER A 174 4.53 16.24 9.79
N THR A 175 4.55 14.90 9.90
CA THR A 175 5.77 14.09 10.13
C THR A 175 6.43 13.62 8.83
N SER A 176 5.73 13.70 7.70
CA SER A 176 6.20 13.25 6.39
C SER A 176 6.90 14.37 5.63
N LYS A 177 7.62 14.02 4.56
CA LYS A 177 8.38 14.97 3.76
C LYS A 177 7.95 14.94 2.30
N PHE A 178 7.96 16.11 1.67
CA PHE A 178 7.81 16.33 0.24
C PHE A 178 8.33 17.71 -0.13
N GLU A 179 8.78 17.88 -1.34
CA GLU A 179 9.04 19.20 -1.94
C GLU A 179 7.82 19.66 -2.71
N THR A 180 7.21 18.75 -3.45
CA THR A 180 6.01 18.98 -4.24
C THR A 180 5.02 17.84 -4.10
N LEU A 181 3.72 18.18 -4.14
CA LEU A 181 2.61 17.22 -4.27
C LEU A 181 1.74 17.63 -5.44
N SER A 182 1.24 16.67 -6.19
CA SER A 182 0.23 16.89 -7.23
C SER A 182 -1.17 16.88 -6.60
N ILE A 183 -1.65 18.07 -6.20
CA ILE A 183 -2.85 18.25 -5.39
C ILE A 183 -3.46 19.65 -5.65
N SER A 184 -4.76 19.83 -5.44
CA SER A 184 -5.40 21.14 -5.46
C SER A 184 -5.78 21.62 -4.06
N ILE A 185 -6.19 22.89 -3.97
CA ILE A 185 -6.62 23.51 -2.71
C ILE A 185 -7.84 22.79 -2.10
N GLU A 186 -8.68 22.18 -2.90
CA GLU A 186 -9.89 21.53 -2.43
C GLU A 186 -9.57 20.22 -1.66
N GLU A 187 -8.59 19.45 -2.15
CA GLU A 187 -8.17 18.20 -1.50
C GLU A 187 -7.42 18.44 -0.18
N VAL A 188 -6.69 19.56 -0.06
CA VAL A 188 -5.91 19.92 1.15
C VAL A 188 -6.79 20.36 2.32
N LYS A 189 -8.06 20.75 2.09
CA LYS A 189 -8.93 21.26 3.14
C LYS A 189 -9.07 20.29 4.31
N GLY A 190 -8.63 20.73 5.52
CA GLY A 190 -8.69 19.95 6.74
C GLY A 190 -7.58 18.92 6.90
N CYS A 191 -6.56 18.94 6.06
CA CYS A 191 -5.30 18.23 6.25
C CYS A 191 -4.50 18.89 7.39
N GLN A 192 -3.79 18.09 8.18
CA GLN A 192 -2.86 18.59 9.20
C GLN A 192 -1.45 18.61 8.61
N VAL A 193 -0.75 19.71 8.80
CA VAL A 193 0.55 19.97 8.18
C VAL A 193 1.48 20.70 9.13
N SER A 194 2.78 20.59 8.93
CA SER A 194 3.79 21.42 9.62
C SER A 194 3.78 22.86 9.10
N THR A 195 4.41 23.76 9.83
CA THR A 195 4.58 25.18 9.39
C THR A 195 5.28 25.24 8.04
N TYR A 196 6.32 24.46 7.82
CA TYR A 196 7.06 24.42 6.56
C TYR A 196 6.16 23.96 5.39
N GLN A 197 5.38 22.91 5.58
CA GLN A 197 4.44 22.41 4.57
C GLN A 197 3.32 23.41 4.29
N ALA A 198 2.86 24.15 5.30
CA ALA A 198 1.88 25.23 5.09
C ALA A 198 2.42 26.33 4.16
N LEU A 199 3.71 26.67 4.27
CA LEU A 199 4.37 27.58 3.34
C LEU A 199 4.42 27.01 1.92
N GLN A 200 4.72 25.73 1.75
CA GLN A 200 4.69 25.09 0.43
C GLN A 200 3.29 25.14 -0.20
N PHE A 201 2.25 24.81 0.57
CA PHE A 201 0.85 24.87 0.11
C PHE A 201 0.33 26.27 -0.16
N SER A 202 0.99 27.34 0.32
CA SER A 202 0.61 28.71 -0.01
C SER A 202 0.69 28.99 -1.51
N SER A 203 1.52 28.28 -2.25
CA SER A 203 1.61 28.35 -3.71
C SER A 203 0.29 27.98 -4.40
N LEU A 204 -0.50 27.07 -3.82
CA LEU A 204 -1.84 26.70 -4.31
C LEU A 204 -2.84 27.86 -4.27
N LEU A 205 -2.59 28.84 -3.42
CA LEU A 205 -3.35 30.10 -3.31
C LEU A 205 -2.80 31.20 -4.24
N GLY A 206 -1.75 30.91 -5.02
CA GLY A 206 -1.08 31.91 -5.85
C GLY A 206 -0.28 32.94 -5.05
N LEU A 207 0.03 32.68 -3.78
CA LEU A 207 0.81 33.58 -2.95
C LEU A 207 2.30 33.54 -3.31
N ILE A 208 2.92 34.73 -3.31
CA ILE A 208 4.37 34.89 -3.45
C ILE A 208 4.91 35.23 -2.07
N ILE A 209 5.66 34.31 -1.48
CA ILE A 209 6.32 34.54 -0.19
C ILE A 209 7.64 35.26 -0.44
N LYS A 210 7.86 36.35 0.31
CA LYS A 210 9.16 37.06 0.35
C LYS A 210 9.85 36.72 1.65
N GLU A 211 11.14 36.45 1.57
CA GLU A 211 12.03 36.33 2.73
C GLU A 211 12.24 37.70 3.41
#